data_e8f0e553aefbe49238a396a51393a797
#
_entry.id   e8f0e553aefbe49238a396a51393a797
#
_cell.length_a   1.000
_cell.length_b   1.000
_cell.length_c   1.000
_cell.angle_alpha   90.00
_cell.angle_beta   90.00
_cell.angle_gamma   90.00
#
_symmetry.space_group_name_H-M   'P 1'
#
loop_
_entity.id
_entity.type
_entity.pdbx_description
1 polymer ?
#
loop_
_entity_poly.entity_id
_entity_poly.type
_entity_poly.pdbx_seq_one_letter_code
_entity_poly.pdbx_strand_id
1 'polypeptide(L)'
;MTTTGDSWDRVPIEPQSVDAPLSRAAVFLTVALSDSPDAADRVRAVLGDVGGFVRAVGFRDLGGRLSCVVGVGTDAWDDVTKMPKPTQLHRFPEVHGTAHTAVTTPGDVLFHIRAERADMCFELERLLLDALGDAVTVADETLGFRYFDSRDLLGFVDGTENPTGSAMAHWALVGDEDPQHAGGSYVVVQKYLHDLAAWQALTTEVQEHIIGRSKADNIELDDDPAARKSHKSLATIVDANGVEHDILRDNMPFGRPGHGEFGTYFIGYSRDVWVIEQMLRRMFVGDPVGQYDRMLDFSTAVTGTTFFAPANEVLDSFGD
;
A
#
# COMPACT_ATOMS: atom_id res chain seq x y z
N MET A 1 1.16 8.49 52.64
CA MET A 1 2.03 8.09 51.56
C MET A 1 1.18 7.22 50.64
N THR A 2 0.57 7.81 49.63
CA THR A 2 -0.25 7.14 48.62
C THR A 2 0.67 6.78 47.47
N THR A 3 0.94 5.51 47.30
CA THR A 3 1.64 4.98 46.12
C THR A 3 0.73 5.16 44.90
N THR A 4 1.10 6.07 44.05
CA THR A 4 0.55 6.14 42.69
C THR A 4 0.90 4.84 41.99
N GLY A 5 -0.12 4.00 41.75
CA GLY A 5 0.01 2.83 40.91
C GLY A 5 0.37 3.27 39.49
N ASP A 6 1.52 2.82 39.04
CA ASP A 6 1.87 2.91 37.61
C ASP A 6 0.82 2.14 36.82
N SER A 7 0.07 2.87 35.99
CA SER A 7 -0.91 2.29 35.10
C SER A 7 -0.18 1.64 33.90
N TRP A 8 0.26 0.42 34.10
CA TRP A 8 0.76 -0.44 33.00
C TRP A 8 -0.36 -1.17 32.26
N ASP A 9 -1.62 -0.78 32.51
CA ASP A 9 -2.82 -1.38 31.91
C ASP A 9 -3.19 -0.75 30.54
N ARG A 10 -2.21 -0.30 29.76
CA ARG A 10 -2.47 -0.13 28.35
C ARG A 10 -2.32 -1.50 27.70
N VAL A 11 -3.45 -2.13 27.37
CA VAL A 11 -3.45 -3.19 26.37
C VAL A 11 -2.87 -2.55 25.12
N PRO A 12 -1.69 -2.96 24.63
CA PRO A 12 -1.14 -2.38 23.43
C PRO A 12 -2.11 -2.71 22.29
N ILE A 13 -2.64 -1.67 21.61
CA ILE A 13 -3.36 -1.84 20.36
C ILE A 13 -2.36 -2.40 19.37
N GLU A 14 -2.54 -3.65 18.93
CA GLU A 14 -1.66 -4.29 17.97
C GLU A 14 -2.13 -3.99 16.55
N PRO A 15 -1.38 -3.20 15.77
CA PRO A 15 -1.67 -3.04 14.36
C PRO A 15 -1.46 -4.38 13.64
N GLN A 16 -2.09 -4.55 12.49
CA GLN A 16 -1.68 -5.60 11.57
C GLN A 16 -0.19 -5.40 11.22
N SER A 17 0.45 -6.42 10.64
CA SER A 17 1.88 -6.39 10.28
C SER A 17 2.25 -5.33 9.21
N VAL A 18 1.73 -4.09 9.36
CA VAL A 18 2.00 -2.97 8.42
C VAL A 18 3.49 -2.65 8.40
N ASP A 19 4.14 -2.74 9.57
CA ASP A 19 5.55 -2.47 9.81
C ASP A 19 6.47 -3.67 9.56
N ALA A 20 5.93 -4.78 9.01
CA ALA A 20 6.76 -5.93 8.71
C ALA A 20 7.92 -5.54 7.76
N PRO A 21 9.13 -6.07 7.99
CA PRO A 21 10.27 -5.78 7.13
C PRO A 21 9.97 -6.09 5.65
N LEU A 22 10.55 -5.30 4.76
CA LEU A 22 10.44 -5.54 3.32
C LEU A 22 10.83 -6.99 3.00
N SER A 23 9.94 -7.70 2.33
CA SER A 23 10.07 -9.12 2.00
C SER A 23 10.69 -9.34 0.61
N ARG A 24 10.95 -10.60 0.24
CA ARG A 24 11.44 -10.95 -1.11
C ARG A 24 10.33 -11.25 -2.10
N ALA A 25 9.14 -11.60 -1.61
CA ALA A 25 7.96 -11.88 -2.42
C ALA A 25 6.73 -11.27 -1.76
N ALA A 26 5.79 -10.84 -2.59
CA ALA A 26 4.48 -10.44 -2.15
C ALA A 26 3.41 -10.90 -3.14
N VAL A 27 2.18 -11.03 -2.63
CA VAL A 27 0.96 -11.09 -3.43
C VAL A 27 0.08 -9.93 -3.01
N PHE A 28 -0.35 -9.15 -3.99
CA PHE A 28 -1.37 -8.12 -3.84
C PHE A 28 -2.65 -8.68 -4.46
N LEU A 29 -3.55 -9.16 -3.62
CA LEU A 29 -4.81 -9.75 -4.03
C LEU A 29 -5.95 -8.81 -3.66
N THR A 30 -6.67 -8.29 -4.65
CA THR A 30 -7.90 -7.52 -4.47
C THR A 30 -9.08 -8.34 -4.93
N VAL A 31 -10.08 -8.48 -4.08
CA VAL A 31 -11.32 -9.21 -4.38
C VAL A 31 -12.53 -8.29 -4.27
N ALA A 32 -13.55 -8.59 -5.03
CA ALA A 32 -14.88 -7.98 -4.94
C ALA A 32 -15.90 -9.01 -4.44
N LEU A 33 -16.82 -8.58 -3.58
CA LEU A 33 -17.90 -9.42 -3.10
C LEU A 33 -18.79 -9.85 -4.26
N SER A 34 -19.26 -11.10 -4.22
CA SER A 34 -20.29 -11.58 -5.16
C SER A 34 -21.67 -11.05 -4.76
N ASP A 35 -22.63 -11.19 -5.65
CA ASP A 35 -24.02 -10.80 -5.40
C ASP A 35 -24.76 -11.77 -4.45
N SER A 36 -24.06 -12.77 -3.86
CA SER A 36 -24.66 -13.71 -2.92
C SER A 36 -25.10 -13.01 -1.63
N PRO A 37 -26.30 -13.26 -1.11
CA PRO A 37 -26.79 -12.57 0.09
C PRO A 37 -25.94 -12.82 1.35
N ASP A 38 -25.19 -13.91 1.39
CA ASP A 38 -24.29 -14.29 2.49
C ASP A 38 -22.80 -13.97 2.23
N ALA A 39 -22.50 -13.35 1.09
CA ALA A 39 -21.10 -13.07 0.70
C ALA A 39 -20.33 -12.28 1.76
N ALA A 40 -20.92 -11.19 2.26
CA ALA A 40 -20.28 -10.35 3.27
C ALA A 40 -20.04 -11.10 4.59
N ASP A 41 -20.99 -11.92 5.05
CA ASP A 41 -20.84 -12.68 6.29
C ASP A 41 -19.79 -13.78 6.15
N ARG A 42 -19.71 -14.44 4.99
CA ARG A 42 -18.66 -15.44 4.69
C ARG A 42 -17.28 -14.79 4.60
N VAL A 43 -17.18 -13.66 3.93
CA VAL A 43 -15.93 -12.88 3.86
C VAL A 43 -15.53 -12.47 5.28
N ARG A 44 -16.43 -11.91 6.08
CA ARG A 44 -16.17 -11.55 7.48
C ARG A 44 -15.58 -12.71 8.28
N ALA A 45 -16.17 -13.90 8.18
CA ALA A 45 -15.66 -15.09 8.88
C ALA A 45 -14.25 -15.47 8.46
N VAL A 46 -13.93 -15.39 7.16
CA VAL A 46 -12.56 -15.64 6.66
C VAL A 46 -11.59 -14.59 7.16
N LEU A 47 -11.99 -13.30 7.19
CA LEU A 47 -11.13 -12.22 7.70
C LEU A 47 -10.79 -12.43 9.18
N GLY A 48 -11.74 -12.92 10.00
CA GLY A 48 -11.50 -13.26 11.41
C GLY A 48 -10.51 -14.41 11.61
N ASP A 49 -10.33 -15.28 10.62
CA ASP A 49 -9.40 -16.43 10.70
C ASP A 49 -8.10 -16.24 9.92
N VAL A 50 -7.83 -15.04 9.36
CA VAL A 50 -6.59 -14.78 8.61
C VAL A 50 -5.35 -15.09 9.44
N GLY A 51 -5.34 -14.73 10.73
CA GLY A 51 -4.26 -15.08 11.65
C GLY A 51 -4.07 -16.60 11.77
N GLY A 52 -5.15 -17.40 11.70
CA GLY A 52 -5.12 -18.86 11.65
C GLY A 52 -4.45 -19.38 10.39
N PHE A 53 -4.81 -18.86 9.22
CA PHE A 53 -4.19 -19.22 7.94
C PHE A 53 -2.70 -18.88 7.90
N VAL A 54 -2.33 -17.68 8.34
CA VAL A 54 -0.92 -17.25 8.42
C VAL A 54 -0.12 -18.20 9.31
N ARG A 55 -0.63 -18.59 10.49
CA ARG A 55 0.00 -19.57 11.36
C ARG A 55 0.09 -20.96 10.72
N ALA A 56 -0.97 -21.42 10.06
CA ALA A 56 -1.02 -22.74 9.43
C ALA A 56 -0.01 -22.91 8.29
N VAL A 57 0.34 -21.85 7.57
CA VAL A 57 1.38 -21.86 6.54
C VAL A 57 2.74 -21.54 7.14
N GLY A 58 2.82 -20.51 7.99
CA GLY A 58 4.06 -19.94 8.50
C GLY A 58 4.84 -20.84 9.46
N PHE A 59 4.17 -21.78 10.18
CA PHE A 59 4.85 -22.65 11.14
C PHE A 59 5.91 -23.57 10.50
N ARG A 60 5.82 -23.81 9.21
CA ARG A 60 6.76 -24.68 8.47
C ARG A 60 8.14 -24.06 8.31
N ASP A 61 8.21 -22.74 8.29
CA ASP A 61 9.45 -21.98 8.19
C ASP A 61 9.27 -20.57 8.78
N LEU A 62 9.62 -20.44 10.06
CA LEU A 62 9.53 -19.14 10.75
C LEU A 62 10.46 -18.08 10.14
N GLY A 63 11.57 -18.52 9.50
CA GLY A 63 12.49 -17.64 8.79
C GLY A 63 11.86 -17.04 7.51
N GLY A 64 10.79 -17.65 7.01
CA GLY A 64 10.02 -17.15 5.87
C GLY A 64 9.24 -15.87 6.17
N ARG A 65 9.04 -15.51 7.44
CA ARG A 65 8.39 -14.25 7.90
C ARG A 65 7.08 -13.96 7.17
N LEU A 66 6.24 -14.99 7.01
CA LEU A 66 4.94 -14.85 6.35
C LEU A 66 4.06 -13.89 7.15
N SER A 67 3.51 -12.90 6.47
CA SER A 67 2.55 -11.95 7.02
C SER A 67 1.46 -11.62 6.00
N CYS A 68 0.31 -11.20 6.48
CA CYS A 68 -0.79 -10.74 5.66
C CYS A 68 -1.41 -9.50 6.31
N VAL A 69 -1.56 -8.42 5.54
CA VAL A 69 -2.36 -7.27 5.92
C VAL A 69 -3.67 -7.33 5.14
N VAL A 70 -4.78 -7.19 5.86
CA VAL A 70 -6.13 -7.15 5.30
C VAL A 70 -6.62 -5.71 5.31
N GLY A 71 -7.10 -5.24 4.17
CA GLY A 71 -7.80 -3.96 4.03
C GLY A 71 -9.21 -4.16 3.55
N VAL A 72 -10.16 -3.38 4.08
CA VAL A 72 -11.56 -3.39 3.65
C VAL A 72 -11.88 -2.06 2.97
N GLY A 73 -12.46 -2.12 1.78
CA GLY A 73 -12.87 -0.98 0.98
C GLY A 73 -14.14 -0.30 1.49
N THR A 74 -14.34 0.96 1.08
CA THR A 74 -15.45 1.78 1.59
C THR A 74 -16.82 1.20 1.26
N ASP A 75 -16.97 0.52 0.12
CA ASP A 75 -18.28 0.01 -0.33
C ASP A 75 -18.69 -1.25 0.42
N ALA A 76 -17.71 -2.10 0.81
CA ALA A 76 -17.94 -3.31 1.56
C ALA A 76 -17.88 -3.11 3.09
N TRP A 77 -17.41 -1.95 3.55
CA TRP A 77 -17.11 -1.73 4.96
C TRP A 77 -18.27 -2.06 5.90
N ASP A 78 -19.43 -1.46 5.66
CA ASP A 78 -20.59 -1.59 6.53
C ASP A 78 -21.12 -3.04 6.57
N ASP A 79 -21.13 -3.72 5.41
CA ASP A 79 -21.62 -5.08 5.26
C ASP A 79 -20.67 -6.13 5.82
N VAL A 80 -19.37 -5.95 5.65
CA VAL A 80 -18.35 -6.90 6.13
C VAL A 80 -18.02 -6.68 7.60
N THR A 81 -17.78 -5.43 8.02
CA THR A 81 -17.29 -5.17 9.38
C THR A 81 -18.38 -5.01 10.41
N LYS A 82 -19.58 -4.55 10.01
CA LYS A 82 -20.69 -4.15 10.89
C LYS A 82 -20.29 -3.04 11.89
N MET A 83 -19.27 -2.26 11.55
CA MET A 83 -18.72 -1.20 12.40
C MET A 83 -18.92 0.17 11.75
N PRO A 84 -18.90 1.26 12.52
CA PRO A 84 -18.83 2.60 11.95
C PRO A 84 -17.65 2.73 10.99
N LYS A 85 -17.84 3.47 9.91
CA LYS A 85 -16.79 3.66 8.90
C LYS A 85 -15.69 4.58 9.41
N PRO A 86 -14.39 4.28 9.16
CA PRO A 86 -13.30 5.21 9.45
C PRO A 86 -13.51 6.56 8.79
N THR A 87 -13.16 7.63 9.50
CA THR A 87 -13.56 9.02 9.18
C THR A 87 -13.14 9.45 7.78
N GLN A 88 -11.96 9.01 7.31
CA GLN A 88 -11.41 9.37 6.00
C GLN A 88 -11.54 8.23 4.97
N LEU A 89 -12.24 7.12 5.28
CA LEU A 89 -12.41 6.02 4.33
C LEU A 89 -13.46 6.38 3.28
N HIS A 90 -13.02 6.57 2.06
CA HIS A 90 -13.86 6.83 0.89
C HIS A 90 -13.27 6.16 -0.36
N ARG A 91 -14.02 6.15 -1.44
CA ARG A 91 -13.52 5.62 -2.71
C ARG A 91 -12.30 6.41 -3.16
N PHE A 92 -11.32 5.71 -3.73
CA PHE A 92 -10.16 6.35 -4.33
C PHE A 92 -10.61 7.42 -5.34
N PRO A 93 -10.18 8.68 -5.18
CA PRO A 93 -10.60 9.76 -6.10
C PRO A 93 -9.87 9.61 -7.43
N GLU A 94 -10.62 9.63 -8.53
CA GLU A 94 -10.02 9.74 -9.84
C GLU A 94 -9.35 11.11 -10.00
N VAL A 95 -8.07 11.13 -10.39
CA VAL A 95 -7.31 12.37 -10.56
C VAL A 95 -6.99 12.60 -12.03
N HIS A 96 -7.66 13.57 -12.62
CA HIS A 96 -7.45 13.95 -14.01
C HIS A 96 -6.38 15.04 -14.13
N GLY A 97 -5.23 14.68 -14.68
CA GLY A 97 -4.21 15.63 -15.11
C GLY A 97 -4.39 16.07 -16.56
N THR A 98 -3.46 16.89 -17.05
CA THR A 98 -3.48 17.35 -18.45
C THR A 98 -3.08 16.28 -19.45
N ALA A 99 -2.31 15.27 -19.02
CA ALA A 99 -1.78 14.20 -19.88
C ALA A 99 -2.10 12.81 -19.35
N HIS A 100 -2.17 12.64 -18.03
CA HIS A 100 -2.31 11.34 -17.37
C HIS A 100 -3.46 11.37 -16.37
N THR A 101 -4.03 10.22 -16.08
CA THR A 101 -5.13 10.04 -15.13
C THR A 101 -4.81 8.94 -14.13
N ALA A 102 -4.97 9.22 -12.83
CA ALA A 102 -5.05 8.18 -11.82
C ALA A 102 -6.47 7.64 -11.82
N VAL A 103 -6.63 6.40 -12.27
CA VAL A 103 -7.95 5.74 -12.40
C VAL A 103 -8.43 5.19 -11.07
N THR A 104 -9.75 5.10 -10.91
CA THR A 104 -10.40 4.36 -9.82
C THR A 104 -10.80 2.98 -10.32
N THR A 105 -10.55 1.95 -9.52
CA THR A 105 -10.95 0.58 -9.82
C THR A 105 -11.72 -0.05 -8.66
N PRO A 106 -12.63 -1.03 -8.92
CA PRO A 106 -13.33 -1.73 -7.87
C PRO A 106 -12.40 -2.56 -6.99
N GLY A 107 -12.76 -2.68 -5.70
CA GLY A 107 -12.08 -3.55 -4.75
C GLY A 107 -12.75 -3.46 -3.39
N ASP A 108 -13.20 -4.60 -2.87
CA ASP A 108 -13.91 -4.67 -1.58
C ASP A 108 -13.00 -5.13 -0.46
N VAL A 109 -12.08 -6.07 -0.75
CA VAL A 109 -11.08 -6.54 0.22
C VAL A 109 -9.73 -6.67 -0.45
N LEU A 110 -8.69 -6.20 0.23
CA LEU A 110 -7.29 -6.35 -0.11
C LEU A 110 -6.64 -7.35 0.83
N PHE A 111 -5.86 -8.27 0.28
CA PHE A 111 -4.89 -9.08 1.00
C PHE A 111 -3.49 -8.73 0.48
N HIS A 112 -2.67 -8.08 1.33
CA HIS A 112 -1.26 -7.87 1.07
C HIS A 112 -0.45 -8.95 1.79
N ILE A 113 -0.11 -10.01 1.07
CA ILE A 113 0.61 -11.18 1.57
C ILE A 113 2.10 -10.99 1.30
N ARG A 114 2.95 -11.20 2.30
CA ARG A 114 4.40 -11.01 2.18
C ARG A 114 5.18 -12.15 2.82
N ALA A 115 6.28 -12.58 2.18
CA ALA A 115 7.20 -13.55 2.74
C ALA A 115 8.60 -13.45 2.11
N GLU A 116 9.59 -14.07 2.75
CA GLU A 116 10.91 -14.32 2.13
C GLU A 116 10.85 -15.37 1.02
N ARG A 117 9.74 -16.12 0.92
CA ARG A 117 9.54 -17.24 0.00
C ARG A 117 8.22 -17.09 -0.73
N ALA A 118 8.28 -17.13 -2.06
CA ALA A 118 7.10 -17.00 -2.92
C ALA A 118 6.11 -18.18 -2.75
N ASP A 119 6.58 -19.38 -2.45
CA ASP A 119 5.72 -20.54 -2.21
C ASP A 119 4.84 -20.40 -0.95
N MET A 120 5.30 -19.64 0.06
CA MET A 120 4.47 -19.33 1.24
C MET A 120 3.38 -18.31 0.91
N CYS A 121 3.69 -17.30 0.09
CA CYS A 121 2.69 -16.36 -0.41
C CYS A 121 1.62 -17.10 -1.23
N PHE A 122 2.04 -17.93 -2.17
CA PHE A 122 1.17 -18.76 -3.00
C PHE A 122 0.25 -19.66 -2.17
N GLU A 123 0.81 -20.36 -1.17
CA GLU A 123 0.00 -21.28 -0.36
C GLU A 123 -1.02 -20.55 0.50
N LEU A 124 -0.64 -19.39 1.08
CA LEU A 124 -1.59 -18.58 1.85
C LEU A 124 -2.71 -18.04 0.96
N GLU A 125 -2.37 -17.48 -0.20
CA GLU A 125 -3.34 -16.98 -1.18
C GLU A 125 -4.31 -18.08 -1.59
N ARG A 126 -3.80 -19.26 -1.94
CA ARG A 126 -4.61 -20.41 -2.31
C ARG A 126 -5.62 -20.80 -1.21
N LEU A 127 -5.17 -20.86 0.05
CA LEU A 127 -6.03 -21.19 1.18
C LEU A 127 -7.09 -20.12 1.43
N LEU A 128 -6.75 -18.83 1.29
CA LEU A 128 -7.72 -17.74 1.42
C LEU A 128 -8.78 -17.80 0.31
N LEU A 129 -8.36 -18.00 -0.94
CA LEU A 129 -9.28 -18.14 -2.07
C LEU A 129 -10.18 -19.39 -1.95
N ASP A 130 -9.63 -20.52 -1.49
CA ASP A 130 -10.41 -21.73 -1.22
C ASP A 130 -11.47 -21.48 -0.13
N ALA A 131 -11.12 -20.74 0.93
CA ALA A 131 -12.06 -20.43 2.02
C ALA A 131 -13.12 -19.41 1.61
N LEU A 132 -12.76 -18.40 0.82
CA LEU A 132 -13.68 -17.40 0.27
C LEU A 132 -14.64 -18.02 -0.75
N GLY A 133 -14.15 -18.96 -1.58
CA GLY A 133 -14.93 -19.66 -2.60
C GLY A 133 -15.70 -18.71 -3.52
N ASP A 134 -16.98 -18.95 -3.73
CA ASP A 134 -17.85 -18.14 -4.59
C ASP A 134 -18.44 -16.89 -3.91
N ALA A 135 -18.05 -16.59 -2.67
CA ALA A 135 -18.41 -15.34 -2.00
C ALA A 135 -17.72 -14.11 -2.62
N VAL A 136 -16.65 -14.32 -3.39
CA VAL A 136 -15.88 -13.26 -4.03
C VAL A 136 -15.53 -13.57 -5.47
N THR A 137 -15.15 -12.51 -6.20
CA THR A 137 -14.44 -12.60 -7.48
C THR A 137 -13.12 -11.87 -7.36
N VAL A 138 -12.07 -12.39 -8.01
CA VAL A 138 -10.76 -11.73 -8.05
C VAL A 138 -10.84 -10.51 -8.98
N ALA A 139 -10.62 -9.32 -8.41
CA ALA A 139 -10.58 -8.06 -9.16
C ALA A 139 -9.19 -7.75 -9.71
N ASP A 140 -8.14 -7.96 -8.91
CA ASP A 140 -6.73 -7.89 -9.33
C ASP A 140 -5.90 -8.87 -8.49
N GLU A 141 -4.94 -9.51 -9.15
CA GLU A 141 -3.93 -10.38 -8.54
C GLU A 141 -2.59 -10.01 -9.13
N THR A 142 -1.64 -9.63 -8.27
CA THR A 142 -0.31 -9.23 -8.71
C THR A 142 0.75 -9.86 -7.82
N LEU A 143 1.65 -10.62 -8.43
CA LEU A 143 2.79 -11.22 -7.75
C LEU A 143 4.00 -10.30 -7.87
N GLY A 144 4.41 -9.75 -6.74
CA GLY A 144 5.59 -8.88 -6.62
C GLY A 144 6.83 -9.65 -6.20
N PHE A 145 7.97 -9.11 -6.55
CA PHE A 145 9.27 -9.66 -6.17
C PHE A 145 10.27 -8.56 -5.85
N ARG A 146 11.19 -8.83 -4.92
CA ARG A 146 12.34 -7.94 -4.70
C ARG A 146 13.28 -8.01 -5.89
N TYR A 147 13.54 -6.88 -6.50
CA TYR A 147 14.46 -6.75 -7.62
C TYR A 147 15.81 -6.24 -7.16
N PHE A 148 16.87 -7.02 -7.39
CA PHE A 148 18.26 -6.75 -6.98
C PHE A 148 18.37 -6.24 -5.53
N ASP A 149 19.04 -5.10 -5.34
CA ASP A 149 19.29 -4.40 -4.09
C ASP A 149 18.15 -3.43 -3.71
N SER A 150 16.91 -3.90 -3.78
CA SER A 150 15.67 -3.13 -3.50
C SER A 150 15.44 -1.98 -4.49
N ARG A 151 15.67 -2.23 -5.77
CA ARG A 151 15.34 -1.29 -6.86
C ARG A 151 13.99 -1.61 -7.48
N ASP A 152 13.41 -0.59 -8.08
CA ASP A 152 12.31 -0.76 -9.02
C ASP A 152 12.84 -1.18 -10.43
N LEU A 153 11.93 -1.43 -11.37
CA LEU A 153 12.32 -1.78 -12.76
C LEU A 153 12.83 -0.57 -13.56
N LEU A 154 12.65 0.66 -13.07
CA LEU A 154 13.25 1.87 -13.65
C LEU A 154 14.71 2.01 -13.24
N GLY A 155 15.15 1.21 -12.24
CA GLY A 155 16.52 1.08 -11.78
C GLY A 155 16.89 1.94 -10.58
N PHE A 156 15.93 2.53 -9.87
CA PHE A 156 16.12 3.35 -8.68
C PHE A 156 15.81 2.58 -7.40
N VAL A 157 16.48 2.93 -6.30
CA VAL A 157 16.23 2.32 -4.98
C VAL A 157 14.87 2.79 -4.48
N ASP A 158 14.02 1.87 -4.05
CA ASP A 158 12.71 2.16 -3.47
C ASP A 158 12.73 1.97 -1.93
N GLY A 159 11.82 2.68 -1.24
CA GLY A 159 11.66 2.58 0.22
C GLY A 159 12.71 3.32 1.05
N THR A 160 13.56 4.15 0.45
CA THR A 160 14.60 4.91 1.19
C THR A 160 14.01 5.90 2.20
N GLU A 161 12.87 6.51 1.86
CA GLU A 161 12.19 7.54 2.66
C GLU A 161 11.10 6.94 3.57
N ASN A 162 11.07 5.63 3.78
CA ASN A 162 10.10 5.04 4.70
C ASN A 162 10.39 5.46 6.14
N PRO A 163 9.37 5.88 6.91
CA PRO A 163 9.53 6.16 8.32
C PRO A 163 9.97 4.90 9.08
N THR A 164 10.82 5.05 10.08
CA THR A 164 11.36 3.95 10.87
C THR A 164 11.13 4.17 12.36
N GLY A 165 11.15 3.10 13.15
CA GLY A 165 10.97 3.15 14.60
C GLY A 165 9.63 3.80 15.00
N SER A 166 9.64 4.73 15.95
CA SER A 166 8.42 5.40 16.41
C SER A 166 7.77 6.30 15.36
N ALA A 167 8.54 6.79 14.38
CA ALA A 167 8.00 7.59 13.28
C ALA A 167 7.06 6.78 12.39
N MET A 168 7.30 5.47 12.22
CA MET A 168 6.42 4.59 11.45
C MET A 168 5.00 4.59 12.05
N ALA A 169 4.86 4.34 13.35
CA ALA A 169 3.54 4.35 13.99
C ALA A 169 2.88 5.74 13.92
N HIS A 170 3.67 6.81 14.00
CA HIS A 170 3.16 8.18 13.91
C HIS A 170 2.55 8.50 12.53
N TRP A 171 3.18 8.05 11.43
CA TRP A 171 2.76 8.39 10.08
C TRP A 171 1.85 7.35 9.42
N ALA A 172 1.94 6.08 9.84
CA ALA A 172 1.19 5.00 9.20
C ALA A 172 -0.07 4.56 9.97
N LEU A 173 -0.15 4.81 11.29
CA LEU A 173 -1.25 4.29 12.10
C LEU A 173 -2.16 5.40 12.63
N VAL A 174 -3.47 5.18 12.50
CA VAL A 174 -4.51 6.01 13.11
C VAL A 174 -4.39 5.99 14.64
N GLY A 175 -4.54 7.15 15.26
CA GLY A 175 -4.43 7.36 16.71
C GLY A 175 -5.70 7.96 17.31
N ASP A 176 -5.46 8.98 18.17
CA ASP A 176 -6.53 9.64 18.94
C ASP A 176 -7.51 10.47 18.09
N GLU A 177 -7.20 10.75 16.82
CA GLU A 177 -8.08 11.46 15.89
C GLU A 177 -9.31 10.64 15.46
N ASP A 178 -9.19 9.30 15.47
CA ASP A 178 -10.30 8.37 15.28
C ASP A 178 -10.17 7.18 16.24
N PRO A 179 -10.55 7.35 17.52
CA PRO A 179 -10.26 6.37 18.57
C PRO A 179 -10.88 4.99 18.36
N GLN A 180 -11.98 4.90 17.57
CA GLN A 180 -12.62 3.63 17.26
C GLN A 180 -11.83 2.79 16.27
N HIS A 181 -10.94 3.45 15.53
CA HIS A 181 -10.10 2.87 14.48
C HIS A 181 -8.60 2.98 14.79
N ALA A 182 -8.27 3.31 16.07
CA ALA A 182 -6.89 3.42 16.50
C ALA A 182 -6.11 2.13 16.23
N GLY A 183 -4.84 2.29 15.80
CA GLY A 183 -3.98 1.16 15.38
C GLY A 183 -4.28 0.63 13.97
N GLY A 184 -5.34 1.09 13.32
CA GLY A 184 -5.58 0.84 11.89
C GLY A 184 -4.76 1.75 10.98
N SER A 185 -4.84 1.51 9.69
CA SER A 185 -4.12 2.27 8.66
C SER A 185 -4.96 2.46 7.41
N TYR A 186 -4.96 3.64 6.83
CA TYR A 186 -5.47 3.83 5.47
C TYR A 186 -4.47 3.25 4.49
N VAL A 187 -4.98 2.54 3.48
CA VAL A 187 -4.18 1.85 2.48
C VAL A 187 -4.62 2.29 1.10
N VAL A 188 -3.70 2.80 0.31
CA VAL A 188 -3.95 3.11 -1.10
C VAL A 188 -3.08 2.20 -1.96
N VAL A 189 -3.69 1.56 -2.94
CA VAL A 189 -2.98 0.71 -3.90
C VAL A 189 -3.16 1.22 -5.32
N GLN A 190 -2.08 1.14 -6.10
CA GLN A 190 -2.09 1.40 -7.53
C GLN A 190 -1.11 0.48 -8.26
N LYS A 191 -1.55 -0.07 -9.38
CA LYS A 191 -0.70 -0.84 -10.28
C LYS A 191 -0.26 0.05 -11.43
N TYR A 192 1.05 0.19 -11.61
CA TYR A 192 1.65 0.95 -12.69
C TYR A 192 2.30 0.03 -13.71
N LEU A 193 1.99 0.23 -14.98
CA LEU A 193 2.67 -0.43 -16.10
C LEU A 193 3.74 0.50 -16.67
N HIS A 194 4.96 -0.03 -16.89
CA HIS A 194 6.10 0.73 -17.36
C HIS A 194 6.42 0.47 -18.83
N ASP A 195 6.62 1.54 -19.60
CA ASP A 195 7.29 1.48 -20.91
C ASP A 195 8.81 1.50 -20.69
N LEU A 196 9.38 0.33 -20.40
CA LEU A 196 10.81 0.19 -20.17
C LEU A 196 11.65 0.54 -21.39
N ALA A 197 11.12 0.35 -22.61
CA ALA A 197 11.85 0.67 -23.83
C ALA A 197 12.02 2.20 -23.98
N ALA A 198 10.93 2.94 -23.80
CA ALA A 198 11.00 4.41 -23.80
C ALA A 198 11.86 4.95 -22.64
N TRP A 199 11.74 4.36 -21.43
CA TRP A 199 12.57 4.73 -20.28
C TRP A 199 14.06 4.52 -20.53
N GLN A 200 14.45 3.36 -21.06
CA GLN A 200 15.84 3.00 -21.36
C GLN A 200 16.45 3.82 -22.51
N ALA A 201 15.63 4.45 -23.33
CA ALA A 201 16.09 5.36 -24.39
C ALA A 201 16.58 6.71 -23.83
N LEU A 202 16.24 7.05 -22.57
CA LEU A 202 16.74 8.25 -21.91
C LEU A 202 18.17 8.06 -21.42
N THR A 203 18.95 9.15 -21.36
CA THR A 203 20.24 9.12 -20.67
C THR A 203 20.04 9.00 -19.15
N THR A 204 21.06 8.50 -18.45
CA THR A 204 21.01 8.35 -16.99
C THR A 204 20.73 9.68 -16.31
N GLU A 205 21.36 10.77 -16.75
CA GLU A 205 21.18 12.11 -16.18
C GLU A 205 19.71 12.58 -16.30
N VAL A 206 19.05 12.28 -17.42
CA VAL A 206 17.63 12.62 -17.60
C VAL A 206 16.74 11.79 -16.68
N GLN A 207 17.03 10.49 -16.53
CA GLN A 207 16.32 9.61 -15.61
C GLN A 207 16.47 10.11 -14.16
N GLU A 208 17.69 10.46 -13.75
CA GLU A 208 18.01 10.96 -12.42
C GLU A 208 17.26 12.27 -12.11
N HIS A 209 17.19 13.20 -13.07
CA HIS A 209 16.44 14.44 -12.91
C HIS A 209 14.92 14.22 -12.84
N ILE A 210 14.39 13.21 -13.55
CA ILE A 210 12.97 12.85 -13.44
C ILE A 210 12.65 12.32 -12.04
N ILE A 211 13.50 11.45 -11.51
CA ILE A 211 13.27 10.83 -10.19
C ILE A 211 13.66 11.75 -9.04
N GLY A 212 14.75 12.54 -9.18
CA GLY A 212 15.30 13.41 -8.14
C GLY A 212 16.38 12.75 -7.29
N ARG A 213 16.95 11.63 -7.75
CA ARG A 213 18.04 10.90 -7.06
C ARG A 213 19.03 10.35 -8.05
N SER A 214 20.30 10.20 -7.64
CA SER A 214 21.29 9.51 -8.46
C SER A 214 20.98 8.01 -8.54
N LYS A 215 21.14 7.44 -9.72
CA LYS A 215 20.79 6.04 -9.99
C LYS A 215 21.79 5.07 -9.34
N ALA A 216 23.05 5.42 -9.34
CA ALA A 216 24.11 4.56 -8.80
C ALA A 216 24.12 4.55 -7.27
N ASP A 217 24.17 5.73 -6.66
CA ASP A 217 24.49 5.90 -5.24
C ASP A 217 23.27 6.30 -4.39
N ASN A 218 22.10 6.46 -5.02
CA ASN A 218 20.84 6.86 -4.37
C ASN A 218 20.96 8.18 -3.56
N ILE A 219 21.77 9.12 -4.06
CA ILE A 219 21.95 10.43 -3.46
C ILE A 219 20.87 11.37 -3.97
N GLU A 220 20.26 12.14 -3.09
CA GLU A 220 19.30 13.18 -3.46
C GLU A 220 19.94 14.23 -4.35
N LEU A 221 19.19 14.66 -5.35
CA LEU A 221 19.53 15.76 -6.22
C LEU A 221 18.69 16.98 -5.84
N ASP A 222 19.33 18.15 -5.87
CA ASP A 222 18.61 19.41 -5.73
C ASP A 222 17.78 19.67 -6.98
N ASP A 223 16.55 20.17 -6.79
CA ASP A 223 15.72 20.61 -7.91
C ASP A 223 16.34 21.84 -8.55
N ASP A 224 16.41 21.86 -9.88
CA ASP A 224 16.68 23.07 -10.64
C ASP A 224 15.43 23.96 -10.63
N PRO A 225 15.46 25.18 -10.05
CA PRO A 225 14.29 26.06 -10.02
C PRO A 225 13.75 26.44 -11.40
N ALA A 226 14.55 26.29 -12.46
CA ALA A 226 14.16 26.55 -13.83
C ALA A 226 13.57 25.33 -14.55
N ALA A 227 13.71 24.13 -13.96
CA ALA A 227 13.19 22.88 -14.50
C ALA A 227 11.86 22.47 -13.85
N ARG A 228 11.25 21.40 -14.37
CA ARG A 228 10.12 20.75 -13.70
C ARG A 228 10.61 20.04 -12.45
N LYS A 229 9.77 20.05 -11.40
CA LYS A 229 10.03 19.29 -10.16
C LYS A 229 10.22 17.81 -10.46
N SER A 230 11.11 17.19 -9.73
CA SER A 230 11.34 15.75 -9.74
C SER A 230 10.18 14.98 -9.10
N HIS A 231 10.09 13.67 -9.35
CA HIS A 231 9.16 12.77 -8.69
C HIS A 231 9.25 12.90 -7.17
N LYS A 232 10.47 12.85 -6.61
CA LYS A 232 10.72 13.03 -5.19
C LYS A 232 10.08 14.31 -4.66
N SER A 233 10.34 15.44 -5.30
CA SER A 233 9.85 16.75 -4.83
C SER A 233 8.33 16.90 -4.95
N LEU A 234 7.71 16.26 -5.94
CA LEU A 234 6.25 16.23 -6.07
C LEU A 234 5.62 15.31 -5.01
N ALA A 235 6.29 14.22 -4.63
CA ALA A 235 5.83 13.29 -3.62
C ALA A 235 6.11 13.75 -2.17
N THR A 236 6.96 14.75 -1.95
CA THR A 236 7.20 15.34 -0.63
C THR A 236 6.06 16.29 -0.26
N ILE A 237 5.29 15.95 0.79
CA ILE A 237 4.13 16.73 1.24
C ILE A 237 4.47 17.51 2.51
N VAL A 238 4.43 18.82 2.40
CA VAL A 238 4.60 19.74 3.55
C VAL A 238 3.29 20.48 3.75
N ASP A 239 2.80 20.50 4.99
CA ASP A 239 1.57 21.20 5.34
C ASP A 239 1.76 22.72 5.52
N ALA A 240 0.66 23.44 5.81
CA ALA A 240 0.68 24.89 5.99
C ALA A 240 1.50 25.36 7.21
N ASN A 241 1.83 24.45 8.12
CA ASN A 241 2.64 24.72 9.32
C ASN A 241 4.13 24.42 9.08
N GLY A 242 4.48 23.92 7.90
CA GLY A 242 5.83 23.50 7.53
C GLY A 242 6.22 22.11 8.04
N VAL A 243 5.23 21.29 8.41
CA VAL A 243 5.46 19.89 8.81
C VAL A 243 5.45 19.01 7.56
N GLU A 244 6.49 18.22 7.38
CA GLU A 244 6.56 17.19 6.35
C GLU A 244 5.80 15.95 6.81
N HIS A 245 4.98 15.40 5.92
CA HIS A 245 4.17 14.22 6.16
C HIS A 245 4.69 13.04 5.36
N ASP A 246 4.96 11.95 6.05
CA ASP A 246 5.43 10.70 5.47
C ASP A 246 4.29 9.68 5.33
N ILE A 247 4.55 8.67 4.50
CA ILE A 247 3.77 7.44 4.38
C ILE A 247 4.70 6.24 4.42
N LEU A 248 4.19 5.09 4.86
CA LEU A 248 4.94 3.84 4.75
C LEU A 248 4.61 3.16 3.42
N ARG A 249 5.64 2.92 2.59
CA ARG A 249 5.51 2.26 1.29
C ARG A 249 6.14 0.88 1.32
N ASP A 250 5.46 -0.09 0.73
CA ASP A 250 5.99 -1.44 0.52
C ASP A 250 5.76 -1.87 -0.95
N ASN A 251 6.22 -1.00 -1.84
CA ASN A 251 6.09 -1.20 -3.28
C ASN A 251 6.87 -2.42 -3.73
N MET A 252 6.37 -3.09 -4.77
CA MET A 252 7.12 -4.17 -5.39
C MET A 252 7.07 -4.11 -6.91
N PRO A 253 8.21 -4.37 -7.57
CA PRO A 253 8.22 -4.70 -8.98
C PRO A 253 7.42 -5.97 -9.26
N PHE A 254 6.77 -5.99 -10.42
CA PHE A 254 6.15 -7.18 -10.98
C PHE A 254 6.39 -7.23 -12.49
N GLY A 255 6.21 -8.41 -13.11
CA GLY A 255 6.27 -8.48 -14.55
C GLY A 255 6.29 -9.88 -15.10
N ARG A 256 5.96 -9.95 -16.39
CA ARG A 256 5.99 -11.15 -17.21
C ARG A 256 6.72 -10.86 -18.52
N PRO A 257 8.07 -11.03 -18.57
CA PRO A 257 8.88 -10.65 -19.74
C PRO A 257 8.39 -11.24 -21.05
N GLY A 258 7.89 -12.49 -21.05
CA GLY A 258 7.34 -13.13 -22.23
C GLY A 258 6.04 -12.51 -22.76
N HIS A 259 5.41 -11.64 -21.98
CA HIS A 259 4.19 -10.91 -22.34
C HIS A 259 4.43 -9.41 -22.50
N GLY A 260 5.67 -8.92 -22.33
CA GLY A 260 5.99 -7.50 -22.37
C GLY A 260 5.36 -6.69 -21.22
N GLU A 261 5.01 -7.35 -20.11
CA GLU A 261 4.39 -6.72 -18.96
C GLU A 261 5.45 -6.44 -17.90
N PHE A 262 5.59 -5.17 -17.52
CA PHE A 262 6.55 -4.70 -16.53
C PHE A 262 5.89 -3.59 -15.72
N GLY A 263 6.10 -3.59 -14.41
CA GLY A 263 5.47 -2.56 -13.60
C GLY A 263 5.94 -2.51 -12.17
N THR A 264 5.37 -1.55 -11.43
CA THR A 264 5.47 -1.43 -9.99
C THR A 264 4.07 -1.45 -9.39
N TYR A 265 3.85 -2.30 -8.40
CA TYR A 265 2.67 -2.23 -7.56
C TYR A 265 2.97 -1.30 -6.40
N PHE A 266 2.33 -0.15 -6.39
CA PHE A 266 2.37 0.81 -5.29
C PHE A 266 1.40 0.38 -4.21
N ILE A 267 1.87 0.37 -2.97
CA ILE A 267 1.06 0.29 -1.76
C ILE A 267 1.59 1.29 -0.75
N GLY A 268 0.72 2.20 -0.33
CA GLY A 268 1.02 3.21 0.69
C GLY A 268 0.11 3.04 1.89
N TYR A 269 0.71 2.96 3.08
CA TYR A 269 0.05 2.95 4.37
C TYR A 269 0.18 4.33 5.00
N SER A 270 -0.92 4.89 5.45
CA SER A 270 -0.93 6.23 6.02
C SER A 270 -1.93 6.35 7.17
N ARG A 271 -1.56 7.15 8.17
CA ARG A 271 -2.46 7.63 9.20
C ARG A 271 -3.57 8.52 8.63
N ASP A 272 -3.22 9.31 7.61
CA ASP A 272 -4.09 10.28 6.96
C ASP A 272 -4.12 10.05 5.44
N VAL A 273 -5.27 9.65 4.89
CA VAL A 273 -5.39 9.35 3.44
C VAL A 273 -5.11 10.58 2.57
N TRP A 274 -5.41 11.79 3.06
CA TRP A 274 -5.19 13.03 2.32
C TRP A 274 -3.72 13.22 1.91
N VAL A 275 -2.76 12.67 2.66
CA VAL A 275 -1.33 12.77 2.31
C VAL A 275 -1.05 12.10 0.98
N ILE A 276 -1.53 10.86 0.82
CA ILE A 276 -1.38 10.11 -0.45
C ILE A 276 -2.15 10.82 -1.57
N GLU A 277 -3.33 11.34 -1.30
CA GLU A 277 -4.12 12.07 -2.29
C GLU A 277 -3.43 13.36 -2.75
N GLN A 278 -2.75 14.08 -1.86
CA GLN A 278 -1.94 15.22 -2.25
C GLN A 278 -0.72 14.82 -3.08
N MET A 279 -0.05 13.71 -2.75
CA MET A 279 1.02 13.16 -3.58
C MET A 279 0.51 12.91 -5.01
N LEU A 280 -0.61 12.18 -5.12
CA LEU A 280 -1.23 11.88 -6.42
C LEU A 280 -1.65 13.15 -7.17
N ARG A 281 -2.26 14.10 -6.48
CA ARG A 281 -2.63 15.38 -7.09
C ARG A 281 -1.41 16.12 -7.66
N ARG A 282 -0.31 16.19 -6.90
CA ARG A 282 0.93 16.83 -7.39
C ARG A 282 1.56 16.05 -8.55
N MET A 283 1.52 14.72 -8.50
CA MET A 283 2.03 13.89 -9.59
C MET A 283 1.21 14.04 -10.87
N PHE A 284 -0.11 13.90 -10.80
CA PHE A 284 -0.95 13.85 -12.00
C PHE A 284 -1.36 15.25 -12.52
N VAL A 285 -1.71 16.17 -11.62
CA VAL A 285 -2.11 17.55 -12.00
C VAL A 285 -0.90 18.48 -12.11
N GLY A 286 0.10 18.25 -11.27
CA GLY A 286 1.32 19.05 -11.21
C GLY A 286 1.33 20.11 -10.12
N ASP A 287 2.54 20.54 -9.75
CA ASP A 287 2.80 21.66 -8.86
C ASP A 287 3.98 22.51 -9.39
N PRO A 288 3.70 23.64 -10.06
CA PRO A 288 2.39 24.24 -10.36
C PRO A 288 1.56 23.41 -11.34
N VAL A 289 0.23 23.67 -11.36
CA VAL A 289 -0.72 22.98 -12.25
C VAL A 289 -0.22 22.94 -13.69
N GLY A 290 -0.27 21.74 -14.30
CA GLY A 290 0.23 21.48 -15.66
C GLY A 290 1.69 21.01 -15.70
N GLN A 291 2.45 21.12 -14.60
CA GLN A 291 3.78 20.55 -14.47
C GLN A 291 3.71 19.21 -13.72
N TYR A 292 3.03 18.24 -14.33
CA TYR A 292 2.88 16.91 -13.80
C TYR A 292 4.23 16.15 -13.71
N ASP A 293 4.23 15.05 -12.98
CA ASP A 293 5.38 14.17 -12.79
C ASP A 293 5.76 13.48 -14.11
N ARG A 294 6.97 13.75 -14.59
CA ARG A 294 7.48 13.17 -15.84
C ARG A 294 7.68 11.65 -15.77
N MET A 295 7.73 11.05 -14.59
CA MET A 295 7.72 9.59 -14.45
C MET A 295 6.48 8.97 -15.09
N LEU A 296 5.34 9.70 -15.07
CA LEU A 296 4.09 9.24 -15.68
C LEU A 296 4.14 9.15 -17.21
N ASP A 297 5.10 9.78 -17.88
CA ASP A 297 5.33 9.60 -19.32
C ASP A 297 5.78 8.16 -19.64
N PHE A 298 6.27 7.42 -18.63
CA PHE A 298 6.80 6.05 -18.74
C PHE A 298 6.05 5.04 -17.86
N SER A 299 5.11 5.50 -17.05
CA SER A 299 4.41 4.70 -16.04
C SER A 299 2.92 5.03 -16.04
N THR A 300 2.09 4.08 -16.47
CA THR A 300 0.64 4.27 -16.57
C THR A 300 -0.06 3.60 -15.39
N ALA A 301 -0.83 4.36 -14.61
CA ALA A 301 -1.69 3.81 -13.55
C ALA A 301 -2.87 3.07 -14.18
N VAL A 302 -3.03 1.78 -13.88
CA VAL A 302 -4.11 0.93 -14.42
C VAL A 302 -5.09 0.47 -13.35
N THR A 303 -4.77 0.65 -12.07
CA THR A 303 -5.69 0.47 -10.94
C THR A 303 -5.57 1.64 -9.95
N GLY A 304 -6.56 1.78 -9.06
CA GLY A 304 -6.54 2.74 -7.95
C GLY A 304 -7.68 2.42 -6.99
N THR A 305 -7.35 2.02 -5.75
CA THR A 305 -8.35 1.67 -4.73
C THR A 305 -7.86 2.09 -3.34
N THR A 306 -8.79 2.55 -2.51
CA THR A 306 -8.55 2.89 -1.11
C THR A 306 -9.20 1.86 -0.21
N PHE A 307 -8.43 1.39 0.79
CA PHE A 307 -8.88 0.48 1.83
C PHE A 307 -8.55 1.04 3.21
N PHE A 308 -9.11 0.41 4.23
CA PHE A 308 -8.68 0.58 5.61
C PHE A 308 -8.28 -0.77 6.19
N ALA A 309 -7.08 -0.85 6.73
CA ALA A 309 -6.58 -2.02 7.45
C ALA A 309 -6.85 -1.83 8.95
N PRO A 310 -7.84 -2.52 9.55
CA PRO A 310 -8.14 -2.39 10.96
C PRO A 310 -7.03 -3.01 11.83
N ALA A 311 -6.99 -2.68 13.13
CA ALA A 311 -6.09 -3.34 14.07
C ALA A 311 -6.42 -4.84 14.20
N ASN A 312 -5.44 -5.65 14.62
CA ASN A 312 -5.61 -7.12 14.77
C ASN A 312 -6.79 -7.50 15.66
N GLU A 313 -6.97 -6.82 16.79
CA GLU A 313 -8.08 -7.08 17.70
C GLU A 313 -9.46 -6.93 17.02
N VAL A 314 -9.57 -6.00 16.08
CA VAL A 314 -10.79 -5.80 15.31
C VAL A 314 -11.01 -6.96 14.35
N LEU A 315 -9.96 -7.41 13.63
CA LEU A 315 -10.04 -8.58 12.74
C LEU A 315 -10.40 -9.84 13.52
N ASP A 316 -9.75 -10.09 14.65
CA ASP A 316 -10.00 -11.28 15.48
C ASP A 316 -11.46 -11.31 15.97
N SER A 317 -12.07 -10.14 16.23
CA SER A 317 -13.48 -10.03 16.61
C SER A 317 -14.47 -10.40 15.51
N PHE A 318 -14.04 -10.52 14.26
CA PHE A 318 -14.92 -10.93 13.16
C PHE A 318 -15.23 -12.42 13.18
N GLY A 319 -14.42 -13.23 13.86
CA GLY A 319 -14.62 -14.67 14.04
C GLY A 319 -15.56 -15.06 15.19
N ASP A 320 -15.94 -14.08 16.03
CA ASP A 320 -16.86 -14.28 17.15
C ASP A 320 -18.31 -14.02 16.72
#